data_f8ec47e9a3a0bb9ba2daa6398af1f111
#
_entry.id   f8ec47e9a3a0bb9ba2daa6398af1f111
#
_cell.length_a   1.000
_cell.length_b   1.000
_cell.length_c   1.000
_cell.angle_alpha   90.00
_cell.angle_beta   90.00
_cell.angle_gamma   90.00
#
_symmetry.space_group_name_H-M   'P 1'
#
loop_
_entity.id
_entity.type
_entity.pdbx_description
1 polymer ?
#
loop_
_entity_poly.entity_id
_entity_poly.type
_entity_poly.pdbx_seq_one_letter_code
_entity_poly.pdbx_strand_id
1 'polypeptide(L)'
;GSYVAQTLGLDIDEVTSLRAGLIRTAIEEYTPDLLIVDKEPTGFRGELLPSLDWLRENGTTKVVLGLRDVLDEPEVLAAEWERKGAVEATETYYDEIWVYGMRDVYDPTKGLPLSQAVHDRMHWTGYLRREAPDETPPAEEPYVLITPGGGGDGAAMVSLVLDAYEQDPDLTPNAKLIYGPFLSGDVRDAFDARVAKLDGRVTALGFDSRIEQLY
;
A
#
# COMPACT_ATOMS: atom_id res chain seq x y z
N GLY A 1 10.43 13.41 -2.40
CA GLY A 1 9.24 14.28 -2.42
C GLY A 1 8.92 14.72 -0.99
N SER A 2 8.42 15.94 -0.82
CA SER A 2 7.95 16.42 0.49
C SER A 2 6.52 15.93 0.71
N TYR A 3 6.29 15.28 1.85
CA TYR A 3 4.91 14.95 2.28
C TYR A 3 4.22 16.21 2.79
N VAL A 4 2.96 16.39 2.41
CA VAL A 4 2.12 17.51 2.84
C VAL A 4 0.83 16.96 3.41
N ALA A 5 0.37 17.53 4.54
CA ALA A 5 -0.93 17.19 5.11
C ALA A 5 -2.05 17.73 4.20
N GLN A 6 -2.89 16.85 3.67
CA GLN A 6 -3.91 17.22 2.67
C GLN A 6 -5.17 17.89 3.26
N THR A 7 -5.50 17.62 4.52
CA THR A 7 -6.84 17.94 5.05
C THR A 7 -6.87 18.75 6.34
N LEU A 8 -5.83 18.75 7.16
CA LEU A 8 -5.89 19.35 8.49
C LEU A 8 -5.26 20.75 8.59
N GLY A 9 -4.60 21.24 7.53
CA GLY A 9 -3.88 22.53 7.57
C GLY A 9 -2.73 22.58 8.59
N LEU A 10 -2.32 21.41 9.13
CA LEU A 10 -1.20 21.22 10.03
C LEU A 10 0.07 20.95 9.24
N ASP A 11 1.21 21.25 9.81
CA ASP A 11 2.46 20.79 9.22
C ASP A 11 2.67 19.27 9.42
N ILE A 12 3.61 18.70 8.69
CA ILE A 12 3.81 17.25 8.70
C ILE A 12 4.30 16.71 10.05
N ASP A 13 5.03 17.51 10.82
CA ASP A 13 5.55 17.10 12.13
C ASP A 13 4.43 17.13 13.17
N GLU A 14 3.54 18.13 13.10
CA GLU A 14 2.32 18.20 13.93
C GLU A 14 1.40 17.00 13.65
N VAL A 15 1.19 16.65 12.36
CA VAL A 15 0.39 15.48 11.98
C VAL A 15 1.03 14.19 12.49
N THR A 16 2.34 14.04 12.35
CA THR A 16 3.07 12.85 12.83
C THR A 16 2.95 12.71 14.34
N SER A 17 3.11 13.81 15.08
CA SER A 17 2.97 13.84 16.54
C SER A 17 1.54 13.46 16.99
N LEU A 18 0.53 14.03 16.34
CA LEU A 18 -0.87 13.72 16.61
C LEU A 18 -1.17 12.22 16.36
N ARG A 19 -0.70 11.69 15.24
CA ARG A 19 -0.86 10.27 14.89
C ARG A 19 -0.17 9.36 15.90
N ALA A 20 1.06 9.68 16.29
CA ALA A 20 1.80 8.94 17.32
C ALA A 20 1.04 8.89 18.64
N GLY A 21 0.48 10.02 19.09
CA GLY A 21 -0.35 10.09 20.27
C GLY A 21 -1.63 9.25 20.20
N LEU A 22 -2.34 9.33 19.07
CA LEU A 22 -3.56 8.54 18.85
C LEU A 22 -3.28 7.04 18.82
N ILE A 23 -2.23 6.61 18.11
CA ILE A 23 -1.82 5.19 18.02
C ILE A 23 -1.46 4.68 19.41
N ARG A 24 -0.67 5.43 20.16
CA ARG A 24 -0.26 5.06 21.51
C ARG A 24 -1.47 4.91 22.45
N THR A 25 -2.35 5.91 22.48
CA THR A 25 -3.56 5.84 23.30
C THR A 25 -4.43 4.63 22.93
N ALA A 26 -4.59 4.38 21.64
CA ALA A 26 -5.38 3.22 21.19
C ALA A 26 -4.77 1.89 21.67
N ILE A 27 -3.45 1.75 21.61
CA ILE A 27 -2.75 0.53 22.06
C ILE A 27 -2.83 0.40 23.61
N GLU A 28 -2.64 1.48 24.34
CA GLU A 28 -2.74 1.49 25.80
C GLU A 28 -4.12 1.08 26.30
N GLU A 29 -5.17 1.63 25.68
CA GLU A 29 -6.56 1.38 26.10
C GLU A 29 -7.09 0.03 25.61
N TYR A 30 -6.73 -0.37 24.39
CA TYR A 30 -7.19 -1.64 23.83
C TYR A 30 -6.41 -2.85 24.35
N THR A 31 -5.13 -2.67 24.71
CA THR A 31 -4.22 -3.73 25.19
C THR A 31 -4.29 -5.00 24.30
N PRO A 32 -3.91 -4.92 23.02
CA PRO A 32 -4.05 -6.04 22.10
C PRO A 32 -3.13 -7.21 22.48
N ASP A 33 -3.58 -8.44 22.25
CA ASP A 33 -2.71 -9.62 22.38
C ASP A 33 -1.66 -9.68 21.25
N LEU A 34 -2.01 -9.12 20.08
CA LEU A 34 -1.18 -9.11 18.87
C LEU A 34 -1.25 -7.75 18.18
N LEU A 35 -0.09 -7.16 17.92
CA LEU A 35 0.08 -5.99 17.06
C LEU A 35 0.83 -6.39 15.79
N ILE A 36 0.22 -6.17 14.63
CA ILE A 36 0.89 -6.37 13.34
C ILE A 36 1.17 -5.00 12.72
N VAL A 37 2.42 -4.75 12.40
CA VAL A 37 2.89 -3.54 11.70
C VAL A 37 3.19 -3.88 10.24
N ASP A 38 2.54 -3.20 9.30
CA ASP A 38 2.76 -3.45 7.86
C ASP A 38 3.94 -2.63 7.33
N LYS A 39 4.93 -3.30 6.82
CA LYS A 39 6.06 -2.81 6.00
C LYS A 39 7.05 -1.88 6.71
N GLU A 40 6.59 -0.88 7.45
CA GLU A 40 7.43 0.21 7.99
C GLU A 40 7.72 -0.01 9.49
N PRO A 41 8.89 -0.56 9.88
CA PRO A 41 9.15 -0.96 11.27
C PRO A 41 9.03 0.16 12.30
N THR A 42 9.26 1.41 11.90
CA THR A 42 9.12 2.58 12.77
C THR A 42 7.82 3.35 12.53
N GLY A 43 7.00 2.90 11.57
CA GLY A 43 5.87 3.67 11.05
C GLY A 43 6.31 4.87 10.23
N PHE A 44 5.34 5.68 9.81
CA PHE A 44 5.63 6.90 9.08
C PHE A 44 6.41 7.88 9.97
N ARG A 45 7.64 8.21 9.57
CA ARG A 45 8.53 9.16 10.28
C ARG A 45 8.76 8.83 11.77
N GLY A 46 8.69 7.56 12.14
CA GLY A 46 8.93 7.13 13.51
C GLY A 46 7.70 7.22 14.44
N GLU A 47 6.51 7.44 13.90
CA GLU A 47 5.27 7.61 14.70
C GLU A 47 4.93 6.41 15.60
N LEU A 48 5.46 5.21 15.28
CA LEU A 48 5.24 4.01 16.09
C LEU A 48 6.20 3.86 17.25
N LEU A 49 7.37 4.50 17.22
CA LEU A 49 8.40 4.29 18.23
C LEU A 49 7.91 4.50 19.66
N PRO A 50 7.15 5.58 20.01
CA PRO A 50 6.64 5.75 21.37
C PRO A 50 5.71 4.62 21.82
N SER A 51 4.97 4.01 20.89
CA SER A 51 4.08 2.89 21.19
C SER A 51 4.85 1.58 21.36
N LEU A 52 5.85 1.35 20.53
CA LEU A 52 6.72 0.17 20.61
C LEU A 52 7.56 0.18 21.90
N ASP A 53 8.08 1.33 22.32
CA ASP A 53 8.75 1.49 23.59
C ASP A 53 7.83 1.14 24.76
N TRP A 54 6.62 1.67 24.75
CA TRP A 54 5.65 1.40 25.80
C TRP A 54 5.26 -0.09 25.89
N LEU A 55 5.02 -0.73 24.73
CA LEU A 55 4.72 -2.16 24.66
C LEU A 55 5.85 -3.01 25.23
N ARG A 56 7.09 -2.65 24.92
CA ARG A 56 8.27 -3.35 25.45
C ARG A 56 8.40 -3.24 26.97
N GLU A 57 8.04 -2.09 27.52
CA GLU A 57 8.15 -1.83 28.96
C GLU A 57 6.97 -2.41 29.77
N ASN A 58 5.77 -2.40 29.22
CA ASN A 58 4.53 -2.61 29.96
C ASN A 58 3.67 -3.73 29.41
N GLY A 59 3.94 -4.22 28.19
CA GLY A 59 3.03 -5.08 27.46
C GLY A 59 3.37 -6.56 27.52
N THR A 60 2.33 -7.35 27.34
CA THR A 60 2.39 -8.77 26.97
C THR A 60 2.02 -8.97 25.50
N THR A 61 1.78 -7.89 24.78
CA THR A 61 1.43 -7.86 23.36
C THR A 61 2.55 -8.46 22.53
N LYS A 62 2.23 -9.43 21.69
CA LYS A 62 3.14 -9.91 20.67
C LYS A 62 3.21 -8.93 19.52
N VAL A 63 4.40 -8.50 19.13
CA VAL A 63 4.59 -7.51 18.06
C VAL A 63 5.18 -8.20 16.83
N VAL A 64 4.49 -8.11 15.71
CA VAL A 64 4.85 -8.73 14.44
C VAL A 64 5.08 -7.68 13.36
N LEU A 65 6.18 -7.82 12.62
CA LEU A 65 6.43 -7.04 11.42
C LEU A 65 5.95 -7.84 10.20
N GLY A 66 4.98 -7.30 9.45
CA GLY A 66 4.54 -7.85 8.18
C GLY A 66 5.32 -7.23 7.02
N LEU A 67 6.04 -8.02 6.26
CA LEU A 67 6.79 -7.59 5.08
C LEU A 67 6.13 -8.12 3.82
N ARG A 68 6.03 -7.27 2.80
CA ARG A 68 5.59 -7.69 1.48
C ARG A 68 6.71 -8.50 0.81
N ASP A 69 6.35 -9.32 -0.14
CA ASP A 69 7.29 -10.14 -0.93
C ASP A 69 8.29 -9.29 -1.72
N VAL A 70 7.87 -8.12 -2.20
CA VAL A 70 8.75 -7.12 -2.82
C VAL A 70 8.57 -5.80 -2.08
N LEU A 71 9.64 -5.27 -1.51
CA LEU A 71 9.65 -3.98 -0.79
C LEU A 71 10.15 -2.87 -1.70
N ASP A 72 11.41 -2.98 -2.15
CA ASP A 72 12.07 -2.06 -3.07
C ASP A 72 13.34 -2.74 -3.62
N GLU A 73 14.09 -2.05 -4.49
CA GLU A 73 15.41 -2.52 -4.90
C GLU A 73 16.35 -2.61 -3.68
N PRO A 74 17.18 -3.67 -3.57
CA PRO A 74 17.96 -3.95 -2.36
C PRO A 74 18.84 -2.79 -1.90
N GLU A 75 19.47 -2.07 -2.83
CA GLU A 75 20.36 -0.96 -2.49
C GLU A 75 19.58 0.27 -1.98
N VAL A 76 18.43 0.55 -2.58
CA VAL A 76 17.52 1.63 -2.16
C VAL A 76 16.93 1.30 -0.80
N LEU A 77 16.48 0.07 -0.61
CA LEU A 77 15.90 -0.42 0.63
C LEU A 77 16.90 -0.35 1.80
N ALA A 78 18.13 -0.82 1.59
CA ALA A 78 19.16 -0.80 2.63
C ALA A 78 19.47 0.63 3.12
N ALA A 79 19.65 1.56 2.19
CA ALA A 79 19.90 2.97 2.51
C ALA A 79 18.70 3.62 3.23
N GLU A 80 17.49 3.26 2.84
CA GLU A 80 16.27 3.76 3.47
C GLU A 80 16.11 3.22 4.89
N TRP A 81 16.31 1.92 5.09
CA TRP A 81 16.21 1.28 6.39
C TRP A 81 17.26 1.78 7.38
N GLU A 82 18.49 2.00 6.91
CA GLU A 82 19.55 2.62 7.74
C GLU A 82 19.13 4.04 8.18
N ARG A 83 18.71 4.88 7.23
CA ARG A 83 18.29 6.26 7.50
C ARG A 83 17.12 6.35 8.45
N LYS A 84 16.18 5.39 8.41
CA LYS A 84 14.97 5.34 9.25
C LYS A 84 15.21 4.65 10.60
N GLY A 85 16.37 4.06 10.86
CA GLY A 85 16.60 3.19 12.02
C GLY A 85 15.75 1.93 12.00
N ALA A 86 15.31 1.49 10.82
CA ALA A 86 14.39 0.37 10.66
C ALA A 86 15.04 -0.98 11.03
N VAL A 87 16.33 -1.13 10.77
CA VAL A 87 17.10 -2.32 11.18
C VAL A 87 17.09 -2.45 12.70
N GLU A 88 17.48 -1.39 13.42
CA GLU A 88 17.50 -1.38 14.89
C GLU A 88 16.11 -1.61 15.48
N ALA A 89 15.08 -0.99 14.90
CA ALA A 89 13.71 -1.20 15.32
C ALA A 89 13.26 -2.66 15.15
N THR A 90 13.62 -3.28 14.01
CA THR A 90 13.30 -4.70 13.75
C THR A 90 13.99 -5.64 14.74
N GLU A 91 15.25 -5.36 15.08
CA GLU A 91 15.99 -6.11 16.09
C GLU A 91 15.38 -5.99 17.49
N THR A 92 14.90 -4.79 17.81
CA THR A 92 14.56 -4.41 19.18
C THR A 92 13.13 -4.72 19.55
N TYR A 93 12.15 -4.48 18.66
CA TYR A 93 10.75 -4.42 19.03
C TYR A 93 9.90 -5.59 18.54
N TYR A 94 10.36 -6.33 17.51
CA TYR A 94 9.54 -7.32 16.86
C TYR A 94 9.85 -8.75 17.31
N ASP A 95 8.83 -9.47 17.78
CA ASP A 95 8.94 -10.86 18.21
C ASP A 95 9.01 -11.81 17.02
N GLU A 96 8.30 -11.49 15.93
CA GLU A 96 8.29 -12.25 14.68
C GLU A 96 8.27 -11.30 13.47
N ILE A 97 8.77 -11.80 12.35
CA ILE A 97 8.67 -11.15 11.05
C ILE A 97 7.91 -12.10 10.11
N TRP A 98 6.77 -11.63 9.59
CA TRP A 98 5.98 -12.39 8.62
C TRP A 98 6.21 -11.84 7.23
N VAL A 99 6.74 -12.68 6.32
CA VAL A 99 6.93 -12.31 4.92
C VAL A 99 5.76 -12.89 4.11
N TYR A 100 4.98 -12.02 3.48
CA TYR A 100 3.83 -12.38 2.67
C TYR A 100 4.27 -12.81 1.27
N GLY A 101 4.97 -13.93 1.18
CA GLY A 101 5.55 -14.45 -0.03
C GLY A 101 6.22 -15.79 0.18
N MET A 102 6.88 -16.27 -0.85
CA MET A 102 7.64 -17.53 -0.83
C MET A 102 9.14 -17.24 -0.97
N ARG A 103 9.95 -17.77 -0.08
CA ARG A 103 11.39 -17.54 -0.06
C ARG A 103 12.08 -17.93 -1.37
N ASP A 104 11.61 -19.00 -1.99
CA ASP A 104 12.17 -19.51 -3.25
C ASP A 104 11.85 -18.63 -4.46
N VAL A 105 10.85 -17.71 -4.32
CA VAL A 105 10.49 -16.75 -5.35
C VAL A 105 11.30 -15.47 -5.21
N TYR A 106 11.28 -14.86 -4.02
CA TYR A 106 12.03 -13.65 -3.75
C TYR A 106 12.23 -13.45 -2.24
N ASP A 107 13.42 -13.01 -1.84
CA ASP A 107 13.71 -12.61 -0.46
C ASP A 107 13.80 -11.07 -0.37
N PRO A 108 12.78 -10.39 0.20
CA PRO A 108 12.74 -8.93 0.31
C PRO A 108 13.76 -8.38 1.30
N THR A 109 14.35 -9.22 2.13
CA THR A 109 15.36 -8.82 3.12
C THR A 109 16.79 -8.93 2.61
N LYS A 110 16.96 -9.38 1.37
CA LYS A 110 18.28 -9.53 0.75
C LYS A 110 19.01 -8.19 0.68
N GLY A 111 20.18 -8.15 1.29
CA GLY A 111 20.99 -6.94 1.36
C GLY A 111 20.75 -6.07 2.60
N LEU A 112 19.74 -6.37 3.41
CA LEU A 112 19.57 -5.74 4.71
C LEU A 112 20.54 -6.33 5.73
N PRO A 113 21.18 -5.50 6.57
CA PRO A 113 22.12 -5.97 7.60
C PRO A 113 21.38 -6.49 8.84
N LEU A 114 20.45 -7.42 8.65
CA LEU A 114 19.70 -8.06 9.72
C LEU A 114 20.52 -9.17 10.37
N SER A 115 20.40 -9.31 11.69
CA SER A 115 21.09 -10.37 12.43
C SER A 115 20.51 -11.76 12.14
N GLN A 116 21.26 -12.81 12.48
CA GLN A 116 20.75 -14.18 12.43
C GLN A 116 19.52 -14.35 13.34
N ALA A 117 19.49 -13.68 14.48
CA ALA A 117 18.35 -13.74 15.40
C ALA A 117 17.06 -13.20 14.80
N VAL A 118 17.13 -12.20 13.90
CA VAL A 118 15.98 -11.73 13.12
C VAL A 118 15.57 -12.77 12.09
N HIS A 119 16.54 -13.33 11.35
CA HIS A 119 16.23 -14.39 10.38
C HIS A 119 15.60 -15.62 11.02
N ASP A 120 15.99 -15.98 12.22
CA ASP A 120 15.43 -17.12 12.97
C ASP A 120 13.96 -16.88 13.42
N ARG A 121 13.54 -15.59 13.50
CA ARG A 121 12.16 -15.19 13.82
C ARG A 121 11.31 -14.91 12.57
N MET A 122 11.85 -15.16 11.39
CA MET A 122 11.20 -14.88 10.12
C MET A 122 10.35 -16.07 9.66
N HIS A 123 9.09 -15.81 9.35
CA HIS A 123 8.11 -16.79 8.88
C HIS A 123 7.59 -16.41 7.50
N TRP A 124 7.70 -17.32 6.56
CA TRP A 124 7.19 -17.16 5.20
C TRP A 124 5.77 -17.71 5.14
N THR A 125 4.81 -16.82 4.95
CA THR A 125 3.37 -17.18 5.00
C THR A 125 2.87 -17.76 3.69
N GLY A 126 3.67 -17.65 2.62
CA GLY A 126 3.17 -17.86 1.27
C GLY A 126 2.27 -16.71 0.82
N TYR A 127 1.69 -16.84 -0.36
CA TYR A 127 0.70 -15.89 -0.85
C TYR A 127 -0.66 -16.20 -0.23
N LEU A 128 -1.24 -15.20 0.45
CA LEU A 128 -2.54 -15.33 1.08
C LEU A 128 -3.61 -15.44 -0.01
N ARG A 129 -4.32 -16.56 -0.01
CA ARG A 129 -5.37 -16.80 -0.99
C ARG A 129 -6.53 -15.83 -0.78
N ARG A 130 -6.92 -15.15 -1.85
CA ARG A 130 -8.22 -14.47 -1.91
C ARG A 130 -9.24 -15.41 -2.53
N GLU A 131 -10.44 -15.43 -1.98
CA GLU A 131 -11.55 -16.15 -2.61
C GLU A 131 -11.97 -15.40 -3.86
N ALA A 132 -12.07 -16.12 -4.98
CA ALA A 132 -12.68 -15.57 -6.17
C ALA A 132 -14.20 -15.37 -5.90
N PRO A 133 -14.83 -14.34 -6.48
CA PRO A 133 -16.28 -14.20 -6.42
C PRO A 133 -16.95 -15.48 -6.96
N ASP A 134 -18.00 -15.94 -6.28
CA ASP A 134 -18.69 -17.19 -6.61
C ASP A 134 -19.26 -17.20 -8.05
N GLU A 135 -19.60 -16.03 -8.59
CA GLU A 135 -20.08 -15.86 -9.95
C GLU A 135 -19.53 -14.56 -10.54
N THR A 136 -18.55 -14.68 -11.44
CA THR A 136 -18.18 -13.58 -12.34
C THR A 136 -18.82 -13.88 -13.69
N PRO A 137 -19.82 -13.13 -14.14
CA PRO A 137 -20.35 -13.32 -15.48
C PRO A 137 -19.21 -13.05 -16.47
N PRO A 138 -19.03 -13.90 -17.50
CA PRO A 138 -18.03 -13.63 -18.52
C PRO A 138 -18.33 -12.28 -19.16
N ALA A 139 -17.29 -11.50 -19.43
CA ALA A 139 -17.42 -10.27 -20.17
C ALA A 139 -18.04 -10.57 -21.55
N GLU A 140 -19.06 -9.84 -21.94
CA GLU A 140 -19.69 -9.99 -23.27
C GLU A 140 -18.68 -9.72 -24.40
N GLU A 141 -17.75 -8.76 -24.15
CA GLU A 141 -16.67 -8.42 -25.06
C GLU A 141 -15.35 -8.25 -24.30
N PRO A 142 -14.21 -8.57 -24.91
CA PRO A 142 -12.91 -8.30 -24.30
C PRO A 142 -12.71 -6.83 -24.01
N TYR A 143 -12.06 -6.53 -22.88
CA TYR A 143 -11.67 -5.16 -22.52
C TYR A 143 -10.33 -5.13 -21.80
N VAL A 144 -9.71 -3.95 -21.79
CA VAL A 144 -8.54 -3.65 -20.95
C VAL A 144 -9.02 -3.03 -19.66
N LEU A 145 -8.66 -3.62 -18.53
CA LEU A 145 -8.92 -3.04 -17.21
C LEU A 145 -7.71 -2.22 -16.77
N ILE A 146 -7.94 -0.95 -16.42
CA ILE A 146 -6.89 -0.03 -15.95
C ILE A 146 -7.23 0.41 -14.53
N THR A 147 -6.36 0.05 -13.59
CA THR A 147 -6.53 0.37 -12.17
C THR A 147 -5.25 0.96 -11.59
N PRO A 148 -5.16 2.27 -11.40
CA PRO A 148 -3.99 2.90 -10.79
C PRO A 148 -3.95 2.76 -9.24
N GLY A 149 -4.59 1.73 -8.69
CA GLY A 149 -4.64 1.52 -7.26
C GLY A 149 -5.46 2.58 -6.51
N GLY A 150 -4.85 3.24 -5.52
CA GLY A 150 -5.52 4.31 -4.75
C GLY A 150 -5.84 5.57 -5.55
N GLY A 151 -5.18 5.77 -6.69
CA GLY A 151 -5.43 6.89 -7.62
C GLY A 151 -4.65 8.17 -7.33
N GLY A 152 -3.93 8.27 -6.21
CA GLY A 152 -3.21 9.49 -5.83
C GLY A 152 -2.10 9.90 -6.81
N ASP A 153 -1.46 8.94 -7.44
CA ASP A 153 -0.37 9.09 -8.41
C ASP A 153 -0.71 8.55 -9.81
N GLY A 154 -1.90 8.01 -9.98
CA GLY A 154 -2.35 7.35 -11.21
C GLY A 154 -2.76 8.26 -12.35
N ALA A 155 -2.85 9.57 -12.14
CA ALA A 155 -3.35 10.51 -13.13
C ALA A 155 -2.57 10.48 -14.46
N ALA A 156 -1.25 10.31 -14.41
CA ALA A 156 -0.42 10.24 -15.60
C ALA A 156 -0.74 8.99 -16.45
N MET A 157 -0.94 7.84 -15.82
CA MET A 157 -1.32 6.60 -16.49
C MET A 157 -2.70 6.71 -17.13
N VAL A 158 -3.68 7.23 -16.40
CA VAL A 158 -5.04 7.47 -16.93
C VAL A 158 -5.00 8.41 -18.13
N SER A 159 -4.21 9.51 -18.04
CA SER A 159 -4.06 10.43 -19.17
C SER A 159 -3.49 9.74 -20.41
N LEU A 160 -2.44 8.94 -20.26
CA LEU A 160 -1.83 8.20 -21.39
C LEU A 160 -2.82 7.25 -22.05
N VAL A 161 -3.64 6.56 -21.27
CA VAL A 161 -4.70 5.68 -21.82
C VAL A 161 -5.70 6.50 -22.60
N LEU A 162 -6.21 7.60 -22.04
CA LEU A 162 -7.16 8.46 -22.73
C LEU A 162 -6.57 9.06 -24.01
N ASP A 163 -5.30 9.50 -23.98
CA ASP A 163 -4.59 10.00 -25.16
C ASP A 163 -4.56 8.96 -26.29
N ALA A 164 -4.32 7.68 -25.96
CA ALA A 164 -4.28 6.60 -26.94
C ALA A 164 -5.66 6.41 -27.62
N TYR A 165 -6.75 6.36 -26.84
CA TYR A 165 -8.10 6.21 -27.38
C TYR A 165 -8.62 7.45 -28.14
N GLU A 166 -8.13 8.63 -27.78
CA GLU A 166 -8.44 9.88 -28.51
C GLU A 166 -7.70 9.96 -29.86
N GLN A 167 -6.45 9.46 -29.91
CA GLN A 167 -5.63 9.52 -31.12
C GLN A 167 -6.00 8.43 -32.14
N ASP A 168 -6.44 7.27 -31.68
CA ASP A 168 -6.81 6.17 -32.54
C ASP A 168 -8.28 5.78 -32.35
N PRO A 169 -9.17 6.19 -33.27
CA PRO A 169 -10.60 5.84 -33.22
C PRO A 169 -10.89 4.34 -33.36
N ASP A 170 -9.97 3.58 -33.93
CA ASP A 170 -10.12 2.14 -34.19
C ASP A 170 -9.42 1.29 -33.12
N LEU A 171 -8.86 1.91 -32.08
CA LEU A 171 -8.18 1.22 -31.01
C LEU A 171 -9.11 0.25 -30.27
N THR A 172 -8.71 -1.01 -30.22
CA THR A 172 -9.42 -2.10 -29.57
C THR A 172 -8.46 -2.91 -28.70
N PRO A 173 -8.98 -3.60 -27.67
CA PRO A 173 -10.35 -3.63 -27.19
C PRO A 173 -10.77 -2.35 -26.45
N ASN A 174 -12.03 -2.24 -26.07
CA ASN A 174 -12.53 -1.17 -25.19
C ASN A 174 -11.81 -1.16 -23.84
N ALA A 175 -11.86 -0.05 -23.11
CA ALA A 175 -11.21 0.08 -21.82
C ALA A 175 -12.20 0.37 -20.69
N LYS A 176 -11.90 -0.17 -19.51
CA LYS A 176 -12.53 0.18 -18.23
C LYS A 176 -11.50 0.81 -17.29
N LEU A 177 -11.73 2.04 -16.90
CA LEU A 177 -10.90 2.79 -15.96
C LEU A 177 -11.51 2.74 -14.56
N ILE A 178 -10.72 2.41 -13.55
CA ILE A 178 -11.11 2.56 -12.14
C ILE A 178 -10.17 3.59 -11.52
N TYR A 179 -10.63 4.82 -11.33
CA TYR A 179 -9.79 5.95 -10.91
C TYR A 179 -9.13 5.77 -9.53
N GLY A 180 -9.79 5.05 -8.63
CA GLY A 180 -9.39 4.95 -7.24
C GLY A 180 -9.94 6.11 -6.37
N PRO A 181 -10.02 5.91 -5.04
CA PRO A 181 -10.69 6.85 -4.12
C PRO A 181 -9.91 8.15 -3.88
N PHE A 182 -8.61 8.18 -4.18
CA PHE A 182 -7.75 9.33 -3.86
C PHE A 182 -7.45 10.25 -5.06
N LEU A 183 -8.05 9.99 -6.22
CA LEU A 183 -7.97 10.94 -7.33
C LEU A 183 -8.73 12.22 -7.00
N SER A 184 -8.09 13.40 -7.15
CA SER A 184 -8.73 14.67 -6.86
C SER A 184 -9.96 14.91 -7.73
N GLY A 185 -10.96 15.60 -7.19
CA GLY A 185 -12.22 15.88 -7.89
C GLY A 185 -12.02 16.58 -9.23
N ASP A 186 -11.21 17.64 -9.25
CA ASP A 186 -10.93 18.41 -10.46
C ASP A 186 -10.29 17.57 -11.58
N VAL A 187 -9.38 16.66 -11.22
CA VAL A 187 -8.75 15.74 -12.18
C VAL A 187 -9.74 14.71 -12.67
N ARG A 188 -10.60 14.18 -11.79
CA ARG A 188 -11.67 13.27 -12.16
C ARG A 188 -12.63 13.91 -13.16
N ASP A 189 -13.13 15.12 -12.87
CA ASP A 189 -14.06 15.84 -13.74
C ASP A 189 -13.45 16.08 -15.13
N ALA A 190 -12.14 16.40 -15.18
CA ALA A 190 -11.42 16.56 -16.44
C ALA A 190 -11.34 15.25 -17.22
N PHE A 191 -11.09 14.11 -16.56
CA PHE A 191 -11.06 12.81 -17.23
C PHE A 191 -12.44 12.35 -17.67
N ASP A 192 -13.49 12.56 -16.86
CA ASP A 192 -14.87 12.23 -17.22
C ASP A 192 -15.33 12.99 -18.46
N ALA A 193 -14.91 14.26 -18.58
CA ALA A 193 -15.19 15.07 -19.78
C ALA A 193 -14.47 14.55 -21.04
N ARG A 194 -13.32 13.87 -20.92
CA ARG A 194 -12.61 13.19 -22.01
C ARG A 194 -13.30 11.87 -22.35
N VAL A 195 -13.60 11.05 -21.34
CA VAL A 195 -14.30 9.77 -21.50
C VAL A 195 -15.63 9.93 -22.24
N ALA A 196 -16.39 10.96 -21.89
CA ALA A 196 -17.68 11.26 -22.55
C ALA A 196 -17.58 11.48 -24.07
N LYS A 197 -16.40 11.81 -24.61
CA LYS A 197 -16.16 12.02 -26.06
C LYS A 197 -15.74 10.74 -26.81
N LEU A 198 -15.55 9.66 -26.07
CA LEU A 198 -15.03 8.41 -26.64
C LEU A 198 -16.12 7.38 -27.01
N ASP A 199 -17.38 7.80 -27.08
CA ASP A 199 -18.52 7.02 -27.58
C ASP A 199 -18.62 5.60 -26.97
N GLY A 200 -18.33 5.44 -25.68
CA GLY A 200 -18.39 4.18 -24.95
C GLY A 200 -17.18 3.27 -25.13
N ARG A 201 -16.19 3.62 -25.95
CA ARG A 201 -14.93 2.84 -26.09
C ARG A 201 -14.11 2.84 -24.77
N VAL A 202 -14.29 3.84 -23.95
CA VAL A 202 -13.74 3.89 -22.61
C VAL A 202 -14.87 4.17 -21.63
N THR A 203 -14.96 3.38 -20.58
CA THR A 203 -15.87 3.60 -19.46
C THR A 203 -15.05 3.86 -18.20
N ALA A 204 -15.55 4.72 -17.31
CA ALA A 204 -14.83 5.07 -16.09
C ALA A 204 -15.71 4.93 -14.85
N LEU A 205 -15.12 4.44 -13.76
CA LEU A 205 -15.69 4.33 -12.44
C LEU A 205 -14.75 4.99 -11.42
N GLY A 206 -15.31 5.65 -10.42
CA GLY A 206 -14.51 6.24 -9.35
C GLY A 206 -13.86 5.20 -8.45
N PHE A 207 -14.66 4.26 -8.00
CA PHE A 207 -14.27 3.16 -7.13
C PHE A 207 -15.27 1.99 -7.30
N ASP A 208 -14.78 0.77 -7.27
CA ASP A 208 -15.61 -0.43 -7.19
C ASP A 208 -15.09 -1.35 -6.10
N SER A 209 -15.93 -1.65 -5.12
CA SER A 209 -15.60 -2.57 -4.03
C SER A 209 -15.58 -4.04 -4.47
N ARG A 210 -16.06 -4.34 -5.67
CA ARG A 210 -16.11 -5.66 -6.27
C ARG A 210 -15.22 -5.75 -7.50
N ILE A 211 -14.07 -5.08 -7.45
CA ILE A 211 -13.12 -5.02 -8.57
C ILE A 211 -12.70 -6.41 -9.05
N GLU A 212 -12.71 -7.42 -8.15
CA GLU A 212 -12.42 -8.82 -8.49
C GLU A 212 -13.39 -9.43 -9.50
N GLN A 213 -14.57 -8.84 -9.68
CA GLN A 213 -15.53 -9.27 -10.72
C GLN A 213 -15.19 -8.72 -12.10
N LEU A 214 -14.22 -7.83 -12.20
CA LEU A 214 -13.78 -7.22 -13.43
C LEU A 214 -12.50 -7.85 -14.03
N TYR A 215 -11.88 -8.78 -13.29
CA TYR A 215 -10.69 -9.51 -13.75
C TYR A 215 -11.02 -10.67 -14.68
#